data_59a9fafcc28c981a8c5abdb735dd32a1
#
_entry.id   59a9fafcc28c981a8c5abdb735dd32a1
#
_cell.length_a   1.000
_cell.length_b   1.000
_cell.length_c   1.000
_cell.angle_alpha   90.00
_cell.angle_beta   90.00
_cell.angle_gamma   90.00
#
_symmetry.space_group_name_H-M   'P 1'
#
loop_
_entity.id
_entity.type
_entity.pdbx_description
1 polymer ?
#
loop_
_entity_poly.entity_id
_entity_poly.type
_entity_poly.pdbx_seq_one_letter_code
_entity_poly.pdbx_strand_id
1 'polypeptide(L)'
;MVRSHACEGRDLSDENETIDEVQTLPLDSWHRRKGARMVPFAGYEMPIQYEGIVVEHNWTRDQAGLFDVSHMGQLMVTGEKAAEELEKLLPGAIASLKPGRTRYSLLMAETGGILDDLMVTNATPWIEGDEEDGTEGHWGEAAYYMVVNGAMKWDDIAHLREHLDDDVTLTHLEDRALLALQGPNAATALNRVMRNVIDDMVFMDSVVYDFGEWPLRITRSGYTGEDGFEISVPAEFAESLADRLCAEIEVRPIGLGARDSLRLEAGLPLYGHDITEDTDPVSADLGFALTKKRREEGGWMGHEAVARVLADGPVQKRVGLQIEGRMPAREGALVYLGDKQVGRVTSGGFSPTLERPIAMAYVDTARAEEGTDLEVEVRKKRLPAKVANMPFVPHRYHRGK
;
A
#
# COMPACT_ATOMS: atom_id res chain seq x y z
N MET A 1 31.56 -65.76 -1.08
CA MET A 1 31.77 -64.85 0.09
C MET A 1 31.70 -63.42 -0.40
N VAL A 2 30.55 -62.84 -0.29
CA VAL A 2 30.34 -61.44 -0.64
C VAL A 2 29.95 -60.73 0.65
N ARG A 3 30.77 -59.78 1.09
CA ARG A 3 30.50 -58.96 2.28
C ARG A 3 29.54 -57.83 1.91
N SER A 4 28.40 -57.76 2.60
CA SER A 4 27.46 -56.66 2.57
C SER A 4 28.08 -55.47 3.35
N HIS A 5 28.12 -54.29 2.71
CA HIS A 5 28.35 -53.02 3.38
C HIS A 5 26.99 -52.44 3.81
N ALA A 6 26.82 -52.30 5.10
CA ALA A 6 25.72 -51.59 5.68
C ALA A 6 25.90 -50.07 5.41
N CYS A 7 24.89 -49.44 4.84
CA CYS A 7 24.75 -47.97 4.82
C CYS A 7 24.33 -47.52 6.22
N GLU A 8 25.22 -46.78 6.89
CA GLU A 8 24.88 -46.02 8.07
C GLU A 8 23.96 -44.86 7.70
N GLY A 9 22.79 -44.84 8.34
CA GLY A 9 21.83 -43.76 8.21
C GLY A 9 22.41 -42.45 8.73
N ARG A 10 22.41 -41.43 7.92
CA ARG A 10 22.55 -40.03 8.38
C ARG A 10 21.26 -39.63 9.05
N ASP A 11 21.39 -39.29 10.33
CA ASP A 11 20.35 -38.64 11.14
C ASP A 11 20.09 -37.22 10.56
N LEU A 12 18.91 -37.01 9.97
CA LEU A 12 18.46 -35.72 9.44
C LEU A 12 17.60 -35.02 10.52
N SER A 13 18.17 -34.78 11.68
CA SER A 13 17.52 -34.00 12.74
C SER A 13 18.45 -32.89 13.21
N ASP A 14 18.63 -31.86 12.42
CA ASP A 14 19.08 -30.52 12.85
C ASP A 14 18.91 -29.52 11.67
N GLU A 15 17.70 -29.43 11.09
CA GLU A 15 17.28 -28.20 10.47
C GLU A 15 16.74 -27.31 11.61
N ASN A 16 17.62 -26.49 12.18
CA ASN A 16 17.23 -25.33 12.91
C ASN A 16 16.46 -24.43 11.95
N GLU A 17 15.14 -24.56 11.92
CA GLU A 17 14.27 -23.46 11.49
C GLU A 17 14.61 -22.31 12.44
N THR A 18 15.39 -21.35 11.94
CA THR A 18 15.48 -20.02 12.54
C THR A 18 14.06 -19.48 12.49
N ILE A 19 13.34 -19.54 13.60
CA ILE A 19 12.12 -18.78 13.80
C ILE A 19 12.58 -17.33 13.70
N ASP A 20 12.30 -16.68 12.57
CA ASP A 20 12.56 -15.26 12.41
C ASP A 20 11.83 -14.55 13.55
N GLU A 21 12.60 -13.91 14.43
CA GLU A 21 12.08 -13.27 15.63
C GLU A 21 11.16 -12.14 15.19
N VAL A 22 9.85 -12.23 15.52
CA VAL A 22 8.86 -11.23 15.16
C VAL A 22 9.26 -9.89 15.77
N GLN A 23 9.44 -8.87 14.95
CA GLN A 23 9.88 -7.54 15.36
C GLN A 23 8.74 -6.75 16.01
N THR A 24 9.08 -5.77 16.82
CA THR A 24 8.14 -4.83 17.42
C THR A 24 8.21 -3.46 16.74
N LEU A 25 7.08 -2.78 16.66
CA LEU A 25 7.00 -1.40 16.15
C LEU A 25 7.32 -0.39 17.27
N PRO A 26 7.66 0.86 16.93
CA PRO A 26 7.86 1.93 17.91
C PRO A 26 6.69 2.12 18.88
N LEU A 27 5.45 1.86 18.42
CA LEU A 27 4.24 1.97 19.25
C LEU A 27 3.78 0.66 19.91
N ASP A 28 4.55 -0.44 19.88
CA ASP A 28 4.12 -1.74 20.44
C ASP A 28 3.57 -1.62 21.88
N SER A 29 4.33 -1.00 22.78
CA SER A 29 3.90 -0.77 24.16
C SER A 29 2.66 0.12 24.27
N TRP A 30 2.52 1.12 23.40
CA TRP A 30 1.36 1.98 23.33
C TRP A 30 0.12 1.22 22.90
N HIS A 31 0.21 0.37 21.87
CA HIS A 31 -0.89 -0.48 21.42
C HIS A 31 -1.40 -1.37 22.56
N ARG A 32 -0.50 -2.04 23.27
CA ARG A 32 -0.85 -2.90 24.40
C ARG A 32 -1.52 -2.12 25.54
N ARG A 33 -1.03 -0.90 25.86
CA ARG A 33 -1.69 -0.01 26.86
C ARG A 33 -3.07 0.47 26.42
N LYS A 34 -3.30 0.65 25.12
CA LYS A 34 -4.62 1.00 24.55
C LYS A 34 -5.55 -0.21 24.40
N GLY A 35 -5.12 -1.42 24.81
CA GLY A 35 -5.93 -2.63 24.80
C GLY A 35 -6.01 -3.32 23.44
N ALA A 36 -5.07 -3.08 22.55
CA ALA A 36 -5.01 -3.75 21.26
C ALA A 36 -4.81 -5.26 21.39
N ARG A 37 -5.51 -6.03 20.55
CA ARG A 37 -5.16 -7.41 20.28
C ARG A 37 -4.06 -7.45 19.25
N MET A 38 -2.87 -7.92 19.64
CA MET A 38 -1.71 -8.02 18.78
C MET A 38 -1.68 -9.35 18.03
N VAL A 39 -1.15 -9.34 16.80
CA VAL A 39 -0.94 -10.53 15.95
C VAL A 39 0.32 -10.35 15.12
N PRO A 40 1.04 -11.43 14.76
CA PRO A 40 2.10 -11.38 13.77
C PRO A 40 1.54 -10.99 12.38
N PHE A 41 2.18 -10.03 11.73
CA PHE A 41 1.86 -9.59 10.37
C PHE A 41 3.10 -8.98 9.72
N ALA A 42 3.46 -9.44 8.50
CA ALA A 42 4.62 -8.95 7.73
C ALA A 42 5.93 -8.89 8.55
N GLY A 43 6.15 -9.87 9.44
CA GLY A 43 7.33 -9.94 10.30
C GLY A 43 7.28 -9.08 11.58
N TYR A 44 6.15 -8.41 11.86
CA TYR A 44 5.96 -7.52 13.00
C TYR A 44 4.78 -7.93 13.89
N GLU A 45 4.86 -7.61 15.21
CA GLU A 45 3.69 -7.61 16.10
C GLU A 45 2.82 -6.40 15.78
N MET A 46 1.59 -6.63 15.29
CA MET A 46 0.69 -5.58 14.80
C MET A 46 -0.67 -5.60 15.51
N PRO A 47 -1.29 -4.44 15.77
CA PRO A 47 -2.65 -4.38 16.32
C PRO A 47 -3.67 -4.81 15.27
N ILE A 48 -4.36 -5.94 15.48
CA ILE A 48 -5.41 -6.39 14.58
C ILE A 48 -6.72 -5.62 14.84
N GLN A 49 -6.99 -5.29 16.09
CA GLN A 49 -8.16 -4.50 16.53
C GLN A 49 -7.99 -4.02 17.97
N TYR A 50 -8.81 -3.00 18.36
CA TYR A 50 -8.96 -2.50 19.73
C TYR A 50 -10.39 -2.77 20.23
N GLU A 51 -11.41 -2.15 19.62
CA GLU A 51 -12.82 -2.29 20.01
C GLU A 51 -13.56 -3.32 19.14
N GLY A 52 -13.00 -3.69 18.01
CA GLY A 52 -13.56 -4.65 17.05
C GLY A 52 -13.66 -4.11 15.63
N ILE A 53 -13.38 -4.97 14.66
CA ILE A 53 -13.19 -4.62 13.25
C ILE A 53 -14.35 -3.77 12.68
N VAL A 54 -15.60 -4.16 12.92
CA VAL A 54 -16.76 -3.43 12.37
C VAL A 54 -16.94 -2.07 13.03
N VAL A 55 -16.69 -1.98 14.34
CA VAL A 55 -16.80 -0.71 15.09
C VAL A 55 -15.74 0.26 14.59
N GLU A 56 -14.52 -0.20 14.47
CA GLU A 56 -13.37 0.59 13.99
C GLU A 56 -13.54 1.02 12.53
N HIS A 57 -14.03 0.13 11.67
CA HIS A 57 -14.37 0.44 10.29
C HIS A 57 -15.37 1.58 10.19
N ASN A 58 -16.51 1.44 10.88
CA ASN A 58 -17.56 2.46 10.86
C ASN A 58 -17.09 3.77 11.48
N TRP A 59 -16.28 3.72 12.55
CA TRP A 59 -15.66 4.92 13.11
C TRP A 59 -14.81 5.66 12.10
N THR A 60 -13.99 4.95 11.33
CA THR A 60 -13.16 5.56 10.28
C THR A 60 -14.01 6.19 9.17
N ARG A 61 -15.14 5.56 8.80
CA ARG A 61 -16.09 6.10 7.82
C ARG A 61 -16.80 7.37 8.28
N ASP A 62 -17.07 7.47 9.59
CA ASP A 62 -17.89 8.54 10.17
C ASP A 62 -17.06 9.65 10.83
N GLN A 63 -15.86 9.35 11.32
CA GLN A 63 -15.03 10.24 12.12
C GLN A 63 -13.58 10.27 11.60
N ALA A 64 -12.62 9.83 12.43
CA ALA A 64 -11.21 9.70 12.06
C ALA A 64 -10.56 8.50 12.77
N GLY A 65 -9.85 7.68 12.03
CA GLY A 65 -9.07 6.55 12.53
C GLY A 65 -7.57 6.83 12.45
N LEU A 66 -6.84 6.52 13.51
CA LEU A 66 -5.38 6.53 13.54
C LEU A 66 -4.86 5.10 13.42
N PHE A 67 -4.11 4.84 12.37
CA PHE A 67 -3.47 3.55 12.08
C PHE A 67 -1.96 3.66 12.27
N ASP A 68 -1.36 2.71 12.95
CA ASP A 68 0.09 2.51 12.88
C ASP A 68 0.42 1.64 11.67
N VAL A 69 1.17 2.20 10.74
CA VAL A 69 1.67 1.52 9.54
C VAL A 69 3.19 1.56 9.46
N SER A 70 3.86 1.63 10.63
CA SER A 70 5.32 1.72 10.76
C SER A 70 6.07 0.46 10.29
N HIS A 71 5.37 -0.64 10.02
CA HIS A 71 5.95 -1.81 9.36
C HIS A 71 6.33 -1.53 7.89
N MET A 72 5.72 -0.53 7.26
CA MET A 72 6.06 -0.12 5.89
C MET A 72 7.51 0.37 5.79
N GLY A 73 8.14 0.13 4.64
CA GLY A 73 9.46 0.68 4.36
C GLY A 73 9.38 2.16 3.97
N GLN A 74 10.24 2.97 4.60
CA GLN A 74 10.41 4.39 4.25
C GLN A 74 11.80 4.58 3.67
N LEU A 75 11.89 5.01 2.41
CA LEU A 75 13.14 5.12 1.67
C LEU A 75 13.34 6.56 1.18
N MET A 76 14.60 6.98 1.07
CA MET A 76 14.98 8.21 0.39
C MET A 76 15.97 7.90 -0.70
N VAL A 77 15.68 8.35 -1.91
CA VAL A 77 16.54 8.23 -3.09
C VAL A 77 16.99 9.63 -3.46
N THR A 78 18.31 9.87 -3.44
CA THR A 78 18.90 11.20 -3.72
C THR A 78 19.97 11.11 -4.80
N GLY A 79 20.16 12.21 -5.52
CA GLY A 79 21.14 12.34 -6.59
C GLY A 79 20.57 13.07 -7.80
N GLU A 80 21.42 13.72 -8.57
CA GLU A 80 21.00 14.51 -9.73
C GLU A 80 20.17 13.71 -10.74
N LYS A 81 20.48 12.40 -10.88
CA LYS A 81 19.80 11.49 -11.81
C LYS A 81 18.75 10.60 -11.15
N ALA A 82 18.40 10.85 -9.88
CA ALA A 82 17.52 9.96 -9.13
C ALA A 82 16.15 9.70 -9.82
N ALA A 83 15.58 10.69 -10.49
CA ALA A 83 14.34 10.54 -11.23
C ALA A 83 14.46 9.60 -12.42
N GLU A 84 15.51 9.79 -13.23
CA GLU A 84 15.77 8.99 -14.43
C GLU A 84 16.07 7.54 -14.06
N GLU A 85 16.85 7.32 -13.00
CA GLU A 85 17.17 5.99 -12.50
C GLU A 85 15.92 5.27 -11.97
N LEU A 86 15.08 5.96 -11.18
CA LEU A 86 13.80 5.43 -10.76
C LEU A 86 12.88 5.10 -11.94
N GLU A 87 12.88 5.91 -13.00
CA GLU A 87 12.09 5.65 -14.21
C GLU A 87 12.55 4.43 -15.03
N LYS A 88 13.74 3.89 -14.79
CA LYS A 88 14.17 2.61 -15.36
C LYS A 88 13.47 1.42 -14.71
N LEU A 89 13.05 1.56 -13.45
CA LEU A 89 12.43 0.50 -12.66
C LEU A 89 10.91 0.68 -12.51
N LEU A 90 10.44 1.93 -12.59
CA LEU A 90 9.05 2.30 -12.37
C LEU A 90 8.39 2.78 -13.68
N PRO A 91 7.16 2.35 -13.99
CA PRO A 91 6.42 2.82 -15.17
C PRO A 91 5.83 4.22 -14.99
N GLY A 92 5.85 4.76 -13.77
CA GLY A 92 5.36 6.10 -13.46
C GLY A 92 6.26 7.19 -14.04
N ALA A 93 5.70 8.36 -14.39
CA ALA A 93 6.47 9.52 -14.85
C ALA A 93 7.01 10.28 -13.63
N ILE A 94 8.15 9.86 -13.10
CA ILE A 94 8.76 10.38 -11.87
C ILE A 94 9.47 11.71 -12.13
N ALA A 95 10.22 11.82 -13.22
CA ALA A 95 10.94 13.03 -13.61
C ALA A 95 10.03 14.26 -13.81
N SER A 96 8.74 14.04 -14.14
CA SER A 96 7.75 15.10 -14.28
C SER A 96 6.99 15.42 -12.99
N LEU A 97 7.27 14.71 -11.90
CA LEU A 97 6.62 14.92 -10.62
C LEU A 97 7.15 16.20 -9.97
N LYS A 98 6.28 17.17 -9.74
CA LYS A 98 6.68 18.44 -9.12
C LYS A 98 7.07 18.23 -7.65
N PRO A 99 7.99 19.03 -7.09
CA PRO A 99 8.27 19.03 -5.67
C PRO A 99 6.99 19.15 -4.82
N GLY A 100 6.93 18.40 -3.72
CA GLY A 100 5.74 18.32 -2.87
C GLY A 100 4.58 17.49 -3.44
N ARG A 101 4.76 16.79 -4.57
CA ARG A 101 3.73 15.90 -5.13
C ARG A 101 4.11 14.44 -4.95
N THR A 102 3.09 13.62 -4.72
CA THR A 102 3.18 12.18 -4.56
C THR A 102 2.50 11.45 -5.73
N ARG A 103 2.98 10.27 -6.06
CA ARG A 103 2.42 9.40 -7.10
C ARG A 103 2.45 7.95 -6.66
N TYR A 104 1.35 7.25 -6.87
CA TYR A 104 1.32 5.79 -6.86
C TYR A 104 2.04 5.25 -8.08
N SER A 105 2.92 4.28 -7.90
CA SER A 105 3.63 3.58 -8.96
C SER A 105 3.80 2.11 -8.62
N LEU A 106 4.44 1.37 -9.51
CA LEU A 106 4.71 -0.05 -9.39
C LEU A 106 6.22 -0.26 -9.51
N LEU A 107 6.80 -1.14 -8.70
CA LEU A 107 8.12 -1.69 -8.94
C LEU A 107 7.97 -2.90 -9.84
N MET A 108 8.70 -2.93 -10.96
CA MET A 108 8.47 -3.89 -12.02
C MET A 108 9.61 -4.91 -12.13
N ALA A 109 9.25 -6.16 -12.45
CA ALA A 109 10.18 -7.18 -12.88
C ALA A 109 10.41 -7.12 -14.40
N GLU A 110 11.52 -7.68 -14.90
CA GLU A 110 11.80 -7.82 -16.33
C GLU A 110 10.70 -8.63 -17.07
N THR A 111 10.04 -9.55 -16.37
CA THR A 111 8.93 -10.36 -16.88
C THR A 111 7.67 -9.55 -17.16
N GLY A 112 7.58 -8.31 -16.65
CA GLY A 112 6.41 -7.45 -16.68
C GLY A 112 5.46 -7.66 -15.49
N GLY A 113 5.85 -8.49 -14.51
CA GLY A 113 5.15 -8.66 -13.25
C GLY A 113 5.43 -7.53 -12.27
N ILE A 114 4.58 -7.41 -11.26
CA ILE A 114 4.65 -6.38 -10.22
C ILE A 114 5.42 -6.94 -9.03
N LEU A 115 6.60 -6.39 -8.75
CA LEU A 115 7.39 -6.74 -7.55
C LEU A 115 6.83 -6.10 -6.28
N ASP A 116 6.36 -4.85 -6.38
CA ASP A 116 5.62 -4.16 -5.32
C ASP A 116 4.83 -2.98 -5.89
N ASP A 117 3.83 -2.52 -5.13
CA ASP A 117 3.15 -1.25 -5.36
C ASP A 117 3.53 -0.24 -4.28
N LEU A 118 3.84 0.99 -4.69
CA LEU A 118 4.51 1.94 -3.84
C LEU A 118 4.10 3.40 -4.10
N MET A 119 4.42 4.25 -3.14
CA MET A 119 4.24 5.69 -3.26
C MET A 119 5.59 6.37 -3.46
N VAL A 120 5.68 7.28 -4.45
CA VAL A 120 6.87 8.11 -4.69
C VAL A 120 6.49 9.58 -4.55
N THR A 121 7.21 10.27 -3.69
CA THR A 121 7.07 11.73 -3.46
C THR A 121 8.30 12.46 -3.94
N ASN A 122 8.16 13.46 -4.79
CA ASN A 122 9.27 14.38 -5.03
C ASN A 122 9.47 15.24 -3.77
N ALA A 123 10.51 14.91 -3.04
CA ALA A 123 10.88 15.48 -1.76
C ALA A 123 12.02 16.52 -1.87
N THR A 124 12.37 16.93 -3.10
CA THR A 124 13.41 17.94 -3.38
C THR A 124 13.14 19.19 -2.56
N PRO A 125 14.07 19.60 -1.68
CA PRO A 125 13.85 20.75 -0.81
C PRO A 125 13.98 22.06 -1.59
N TRP A 126 13.19 23.06 -1.22
CA TRP A 126 13.44 24.43 -1.59
C TRP A 126 14.47 25.01 -0.61
N ILE A 127 15.54 25.59 -1.14
CA ILE A 127 16.58 26.30 -0.37
C ILE A 127 16.31 27.78 -0.56
N GLU A 128 15.95 28.46 0.54
CA GLU A 128 15.72 29.90 0.49
C GLU A 128 17.03 30.65 0.22
N GLY A 129 16.92 31.70 -0.55
CA GLY A 129 18.04 32.61 -0.75
C GLY A 129 18.27 33.47 0.49
N ASP A 130 19.43 34.08 0.59
CA ASP A 130 19.77 35.02 1.64
C ASP A 130 19.75 36.45 1.06
N GLU A 131 18.85 37.28 1.57
CA GLU A 131 18.71 38.68 1.15
C GLU A 131 19.94 39.53 1.53
N GLU A 132 20.70 39.11 2.58
CA GLU A 132 21.89 39.89 3.05
C GLU A 132 23.08 39.64 2.11
N ASP A 133 23.24 38.46 1.51
CA ASP A 133 24.31 38.18 0.57
C ASP A 133 23.85 38.22 -0.92
N GLY A 134 22.56 38.46 -1.16
CA GLY A 134 21.95 38.61 -2.48
C GLY A 134 21.80 37.29 -3.24
N THR A 135 21.79 36.18 -2.55
CA THR A 135 21.51 34.87 -3.18
C THR A 135 20.01 34.68 -3.41
N GLU A 136 19.66 34.16 -4.59
CA GLU A 136 18.28 33.79 -4.91
C GLU A 136 17.98 32.36 -4.41
N GLY A 137 16.74 32.12 -3.97
CA GLY A 137 16.27 30.78 -3.62
C GLY A 137 16.30 29.83 -4.81
N HIS A 138 16.61 28.56 -4.55
CA HIS A 138 16.71 27.52 -5.58
C HIS A 138 16.28 26.14 -5.07
N TRP A 139 16.00 25.23 -6.00
CA TRP A 139 15.76 23.82 -5.64
C TRP A 139 17.09 23.16 -5.28
N GLY A 140 17.10 22.43 -4.17
CA GLY A 140 18.26 21.63 -3.75
C GLY A 140 18.45 20.37 -4.61
N GLU A 141 19.31 19.47 -4.14
CA GLU A 141 19.53 18.18 -4.78
C GLU A 141 18.22 17.39 -4.89
N ALA A 142 18.03 16.72 -6.05
CA ALA A 142 16.86 15.91 -6.29
C ALA A 142 16.72 14.80 -5.24
N ALA A 143 15.56 14.73 -4.62
CA ALA A 143 15.23 13.79 -3.56
C ALA A 143 13.84 13.19 -3.75
N TYR A 144 13.74 11.86 -3.64
CA TYR A 144 12.47 11.13 -3.77
C TYR A 144 12.25 10.28 -2.53
N TYR A 145 11.21 10.61 -1.77
CA TYR A 145 10.76 9.82 -0.64
C TYR A 145 9.81 8.73 -1.14
N MET A 146 10.06 7.48 -0.73
CA MET A 146 9.26 6.34 -1.13
C MET A 146 8.70 5.62 0.10
N VAL A 147 7.47 5.10 -0.04
CA VAL A 147 6.85 4.18 0.92
C VAL A 147 6.55 2.88 0.19
N VAL A 148 7.10 1.78 0.69
CA VAL A 148 7.00 0.42 0.13
C VAL A 148 6.32 -0.52 1.11
N ASN A 149 5.76 -1.64 0.63
CA ASN A 149 5.04 -2.60 1.47
C ASN A 149 5.97 -3.27 2.49
N GLY A 150 5.46 -3.45 3.72
CA GLY A 150 6.25 -4.00 4.82
C GLY A 150 6.79 -5.41 4.56
N ALA A 151 5.99 -6.25 3.87
CA ALA A 151 6.41 -7.61 3.52
C ALA A 151 7.50 -7.64 2.44
N MET A 152 7.53 -6.65 1.53
CA MET A 152 8.47 -6.57 0.40
C MET A 152 9.67 -5.67 0.66
N LYS A 153 9.66 -4.91 1.74
CA LYS A 153 10.63 -3.87 2.06
C LYS A 153 12.10 -4.25 1.80
N TRP A 154 12.51 -5.45 2.21
CA TRP A 154 13.90 -5.88 2.07
C TRP A 154 14.24 -6.33 0.65
N ASP A 155 13.29 -6.96 -0.04
CA ASP A 155 13.43 -7.37 -1.43
C ASP A 155 13.44 -6.13 -2.33
N ASP A 156 12.59 -5.14 -2.05
CA ASP A 156 12.57 -3.85 -2.75
C ASP A 156 13.88 -3.08 -2.59
N ILE A 157 14.40 -3.00 -1.35
CA ILE A 157 15.71 -2.36 -1.07
C ILE A 157 16.82 -3.08 -1.83
N ALA A 158 16.82 -4.41 -1.85
CA ALA A 158 17.81 -5.20 -2.57
C ALA A 158 17.72 -4.94 -4.08
N HIS A 159 16.51 -5.00 -4.65
CA HIS A 159 16.25 -4.76 -6.06
C HIS A 159 16.65 -3.33 -6.49
N LEU A 160 16.27 -2.33 -5.70
CA LEU A 160 16.67 -0.95 -5.96
C LEU A 160 18.19 -0.77 -5.92
N ARG A 161 18.89 -1.36 -4.93
CA ARG A 161 20.36 -1.28 -4.83
C ARG A 161 21.08 -1.98 -5.96
N GLU A 162 20.51 -3.04 -6.50
CA GLU A 162 21.10 -3.76 -7.63
C GLU A 162 21.03 -2.99 -8.94
N HIS A 163 19.98 -2.15 -9.10
CA HIS A 163 19.67 -1.55 -10.40
C HIS A 163 19.86 -0.03 -10.47
N LEU A 164 19.93 0.66 -9.32
CA LEU A 164 20.26 2.09 -9.31
C LEU A 164 21.75 2.31 -9.59
N ASP A 165 22.07 3.34 -10.36
CA ASP A 165 23.45 3.75 -10.67
C ASP A 165 24.18 4.21 -9.39
N ASP A 166 25.51 4.07 -9.36
CA ASP A 166 26.37 4.50 -8.25
C ASP A 166 26.27 6.00 -7.92
N ASP A 167 25.81 6.82 -8.87
CA ASP A 167 25.59 8.26 -8.70
C ASP A 167 24.32 8.58 -7.88
N VAL A 168 23.52 7.55 -7.52
CA VAL A 168 22.27 7.69 -6.77
C VAL A 168 22.39 6.99 -5.42
N THR A 169 22.01 7.70 -4.36
CA THR A 169 22.04 7.16 -2.99
C THR A 169 20.65 6.70 -2.56
N LEU A 170 20.54 5.43 -2.12
CA LEU A 170 19.35 4.86 -1.48
C LEU A 170 19.57 4.77 0.03
N THR A 171 18.78 5.49 0.80
CA THR A 171 18.78 5.47 2.27
C THR A 171 17.49 4.86 2.79
N HIS A 172 17.59 3.83 3.66
CA HIS A 172 16.46 3.33 4.44
C HIS A 172 16.32 4.17 5.72
N LEU A 173 15.12 4.73 5.94
CA LEU A 173 14.81 5.60 7.10
C LEU A 173 14.27 4.72 8.25
N GLU A 174 15.14 3.94 8.88
CA GLU A 174 14.79 2.92 9.88
C GLU A 174 14.29 3.51 11.21
N ASP A 175 14.72 4.72 11.53
CA ASP A 175 14.41 5.44 12.76
C ASP A 175 13.11 6.27 12.69
N ARG A 176 12.24 5.96 11.71
CA ARG A 176 10.97 6.67 11.53
C ARG A 176 9.77 5.73 11.64
N ALA A 177 8.75 6.19 12.37
CA ALA A 177 7.41 5.62 12.34
C ALA A 177 6.58 6.22 11.21
N LEU A 178 5.55 5.52 10.78
CA LEU A 178 4.56 6.00 9.83
C LEU A 178 3.16 5.82 10.41
N LEU A 179 2.45 6.92 10.59
CA LEU A 179 1.08 6.94 11.11
C LEU A 179 0.12 7.40 10.02
N ALA A 180 -1.03 6.73 9.87
CA ALA A 180 -2.06 7.15 8.95
C ALA A 180 -3.31 7.62 9.71
N LEU A 181 -3.69 8.89 9.53
CA LEU A 181 -4.92 9.49 10.08
C LEU A 181 -5.95 9.60 8.96
N GLN A 182 -7.03 8.82 9.04
CA GLN A 182 -7.98 8.63 7.94
C GLN A 182 -9.42 8.84 8.35
N GLY A 183 -10.22 9.47 7.51
CA GLY A 183 -11.65 9.68 7.74
C GLY A 183 -12.10 11.11 7.48
N PRO A 184 -13.42 11.39 7.41
CA PRO A 184 -13.97 12.71 7.08
C PRO A 184 -13.55 13.83 8.04
N ASN A 185 -13.21 13.50 9.28
CA ASN A 185 -12.75 14.45 10.30
C ASN A 185 -11.22 14.47 10.49
N ALA A 186 -10.47 13.69 9.69
CA ALA A 186 -9.00 13.64 9.79
C ALA A 186 -8.35 15.01 9.63
N ALA A 187 -8.79 15.78 8.62
CA ALA A 187 -8.28 17.14 8.39
C ALA A 187 -8.58 18.09 9.56
N THR A 188 -9.77 18.00 10.13
CA THR A 188 -10.17 18.84 11.28
C THR A 188 -9.33 18.51 12.52
N ALA A 189 -9.14 17.22 12.82
CA ALA A 189 -8.34 16.77 13.95
C ALA A 189 -6.87 17.15 13.78
N LEU A 190 -6.29 16.93 12.59
CA LEU A 190 -4.91 17.29 12.32
C LEU A 190 -4.65 18.79 12.44
N ASN A 191 -5.55 19.64 11.95
CA ASN A 191 -5.43 21.10 12.04
C ASN A 191 -5.47 21.62 13.48
N ARG A 192 -6.11 20.92 14.42
CA ARG A 192 -6.08 21.29 15.84
C ARG A 192 -4.72 20.99 16.47
N VAL A 193 -4.08 19.89 16.04
CA VAL A 193 -2.77 19.46 16.54
C VAL A 193 -1.63 20.21 15.85
N MET A 194 -1.74 20.40 14.53
CA MET A 194 -0.73 21.00 13.66
C MET A 194 -1.37 22.12 12.84
N ARG A 195 -1.31 23.35 13.35
CA ARG A 195 -2.01 24.49 12.75
C ARG A 195 -1.50 24.84 11.37
N ASN A 196 -2.44 25.08 10.44
CA ASN A 196 -2.23 25.58 9.07
C ASN A 196 -1.39 24.69 8.15
N VAL A 197 -1.03 23.48 8.57
CA VAL A 197 -0.16 22.60 7.77
C VAL A 197 -0.85 22.06 6.52
N ILE A 198 -2.19 21.94 6.56
CA ILE A 198 -2.96 21.24 5.52
C ILE A 198 -3.88 22.14 4.71
N ASP A 199 -3.89 23.47 4.97
CA ASP A 199 -4.91 24.40 4.43
C ASP A 199 -4.98 24.38 2.89
N ASP A 200 -3.83 24.30 2.22
CA ASP A 200 -3.72 24.28 0.76
C ASP A 200 -3.47 22.88 0.17
N MET A 201 -3.33 21.84 1.02
CA MET A 201 -3.03 20.49 0.55
C MET A 201 -4.26 19.86 -0.12
N VAL A 202 -4.04 19.25 -1.29
CA VAL A 202 -5.00 18.36 -1.95
C VAL A 202 -4.47 16.93 -1.97
N PHE A 203 -5.30 15.98 -2.36
CA PHE A 203 -4.92 14.58 -2.50
C PHE A 203 -3.62 14.43 -3.31
N MET A 204 -2.67 13.67 -2.79
CA MET A 204 -1.31 13.46 -3.29
C MET A 204 -0.37 14.68 -3.14
N ASP A 205 -0.66 15.63 -2.27
CA ASP A 205 0.31 16.62 -1.83
C ASP A 205 1.10 16.11 -0.61
N SER A 206 2.36 16.52 -0.53
CA SER A 206 3.26 16.21 0.58
C SER A 206 4.02 17.47 1.00
N VAL A 207 4.10 17.67 2.31
CA VAL A 207 4.85 18.78 2.91
C VAL A 207 5.76 18.28 4.02
N VAL A 208 6.82 19.03 4.29
CA VAL A 208 7.58 18.92 5.54
C VAL A 208 7.04 19.95 6.51
N TYR A 209 6.83 19.54 7.74
CA TYR A 209 6.31 20.40 8.80
C TYR A 209 7.17 20.23 10.06
N ASP A 210 7.72 21.33 10.57
CA ASP A 210 8.50 21.34 11.79
C ASP A 210 7.57 21.42 13.00
N PHE A 211 7.41 20.27 13.66
CA PHE A 211 6.62 20.16 14.87
C PHE A 211 7.52 20.30 16.11
N GLY A 212 7.82 21.53 16.49
CA GLY A 212 8.86 21.83 17.46
C GLY A 212 10.25 21.54 16.87
N GLU A 213 10.98 20.60 17.48
CA GLU A 213 12.31 20.18 17.01
C GLU A 213 12.24 18.99 16.01
N TRP A 214 11.04 18.50 15.66
CA TRP A 214 10.83 17.29 14.89
C TRP A 214 10.31 17.58 13.49
N PRO A 215 11.09 17.32 12.44
CA PRO A 215 10.61 17.43 11.07
C PRO A 215 9.71 16.24 10.74
N LEU A 216 8.44 16.50 10.49
CA LEU A 216 7.46 15.53 10.01
C LEU A 216 7.32 15.66 8.50
N ARG A 217 7.13 14.53 7.81
CA ARG A 217 6.60 14.55 6.44
C ARG A 217 5.15 14.14 6.48
N ILE A 218 4.29 14.99 5.95
CA ILE A 218 2.84 14.79 5.91
C ILE A 218 2.42 14.69 4.47
N THR A 219 1.85 13.56 4.07
CA THR A 219 1.30 13.34 2.74
C THR A 219 -0.21 13.20 2.83
N ARG A 220 -0.99 13.94 2.04
CA ARG A 220 -2.45 13.78 1.98
C ARG A 220 -2.77 12.59 1.10
N SER A 221 -2.79 11.42 1.70
CA SER A 221 -2.93 10.11 1.07
C SER A 221 -3.52 9.10 2.06
N GLY A 222 -3.72 7.87 1.60
CA GLY A 222 -4.17 6.78 2.47
C GLY A 222 -4.75 5.60 1.73
N TYR A 223 -5.09 4.57 2.49
CA TYR A 223 -5.49 3.25 2.01
C TYR A 223 -6.91 2.86 2.44
N THR A 224 -7.80 3.84 2.58
CA THR A 224 -9.15 3.65 3.11
C THR A 224 -10.27 4.11 2.17
N GLY A 225 -9.93 4.87 1.14
CA GLY A 225 -10.90 5.56 0.30
C GLY A 225 -11.46 6.84 0.94
N GLU A 226 -11.15 7.12 2.20
CA GLU A 226 -11.46 8.38 2.86
C GLU A 226 -10.36 9.43 2.63
N ASP A 227 -10.68 10.68 2.89
CA ASP A 227 -9.66 11.72 3.02
C ASP A 227 -8.80 11.46 4.25
N GLY A 228 -7.53 11.84 4.19
CA GLY A 228 -6.62 11.60 5.31
C GLY A 228 -5.17 11.85 4.97
N PHE A 229 -4.31 11.52 5.92
CA PHE A 229 -2.89 11.86 5.90
C PHE A 229 -2.05 10.66 6.34
N GLU A 230 -0.90 10.51 5.72
CA GLU A 230 0.18 9.64 6.18
C GLU A 230 1.30 10.53 6.72
N ILE A 231 1.73 10.28 7.96
CA ILE A 231 2.63 11.14 8.73
C ILE A 231 3.86 10.33 9.09
N SER A 232 4.97 10.61 8.42
CA SER A 232 6.29 10.10 8.78
C SER A 232 6.85 10.95 9.93
N VAL A 233 7.21 10.31 11.02
CA VAL A 233 7.63 10.93 12.27
C VAL A 233 8.85 10.18 12.84
N PRO A 234 9.82 10.84 13.51
CA PRO A 234 10.88 10.14 14.23
C PRO A 234 10.27 9.13 15.22
N ALA A 235 10.81 7.90 15.25
CA ALA A 235 10.26 6.79 16.04
C ALA A 235 10.10 7.13 17.52
N GLU A 236 11.06 7.87 18.09
CA GLU A 236 11.04 8.33 19.49
C GLU A 236 9.90 9.31 19.81
N PHE A 237 9.36 9.99 18.78
CA PHE A 237 8.27 10.95 18.92
C PHE A 237 6.89 10.38 18.56
N ALA A 238 6.84 9.17 17.99
CA ALA A 238 5.60 8.55 17.49
C ALA A 238 4.52 8.41 18.58
N GLU A 239 4.89 8.00 19.80
CA GLU A 239 3.95 7.87 20.91
C GLU A 239 3.33 9.23 21.31
N SER A 240 4.17 10.26 21.43
CA SER A 240 3.68 11.60 21.77
C SER A 240 2.71 12.15 20.71
N LEU A 241 2.99 11.91 19.43
CA LEU A 241 2.10 12.31 18.35
C LEU A 241 0.80 11.51 18.36
N ALA A 242 0.88 10.17 18.55
CA ALA A 242 -0.29 9.31 18.63
C ALA A 242 -1.23 9.70 19.78
N ASP A 243 -0.67 10.00 20.96
CA ASP A 243 -1.46 10.46 22.10
C ASP A 243 -2.11 11.84 21.86
N ARG A 244 -1.41 12.77 21.22
CA ARG A 244 -1.98 14.10 20.85
C ARG A 244 -3.12 13.97 19.85
N LEU A 245 -2.97 13.12 18.83
CA LEU A 245 -4.01 12.88 17.85
C LEU A 245 -5.21 12.16 18.50
N CYS A 246 -4.98 11.13 19.33
CA CYS A 246 -6.04 10.42 20.03
C CYS A 246 -6.66 11.19 21.20
N ALA A 247 -6.14 12.37 21.56
CA ALA A 247 -6.81 13.30 22.49
C ALA A 247 -7.97 14.05 21.82
N GLU A 248 -7.98 14.13 20.49
CA GLU A 248 -9.09 14.68 19.74
C GLU A 248 -10.28 13.72 19.78
N ILE A 249 -11.49 14.22 20.05
CA ILE A 249 -12.68 13.40 20.28
C ILE A 249 -13.09 12.54 19.09
N GLU A 250 -12.73 12.97 17.88
CA GLU A 250 -13.01 12.26 16.62
C GLU A 250 -12.02 11.14 16.35
N VAL A 251 -10.87 11.08 17.01
CA VAL A 251 -9.77 10.18 16.68
C VAL A 251 -9.76 8.97 17.59
N ARG A 252 -9.77 7.78 16.99
CA ARG A 252 -9.53 6.51 17.69
C ARG A 252 -8.44 5.69 17.03
N PRO A 253 -7.69 4.89 17.81
CA PRO A 253 -6.76 3.94 17.23
C PRO A 253 -7.53 2.83 16.52
N ILE A 254 -7.02 2.42 15.35
CA ILE A 254 -7.66 1.47 14.43
C ILE A 254 -6.66 0.38 14.06
N GLY A 255 -7.12 -0.88 14.08
CA GLY A 255 -6.29 -2.03 13.77
C GLY A 255 -6.35 -2.46 12.30
N LEU A 256 -5.47 -3.44 11.96
CA LEU A 256 -5.33 -4.01 10.61
C LEU A 256 -6.63 -4.61 10.07
N GLY A 257 -7.49 -5.17 10.95
CA GLY A 257 -8.73 -5.79 10.48
C GLY A 257 -9.70 -4.79 9.86
N ALA A 258 -9.78 -3.57 10.42
CA ALA A 258 -10.56 -2.49 9.82
C ALA A 258 -9.85 -1.90 8.59
N ARG A 259 -8.50 -1.77 8.62
CA ARG A 259 -7.71 -1.35 7.45
C ARG A 259 -7.99 -2.25 6.24
N ASP A 260 -8.03 -3.57 6.43
CA ASP A 260 -8.32 -4.53 5.35
C ASP A 260 -9.75 -4.38 4.79
N SER A 261 -10.75 -4.25 5.66
CA SER A 261 -12.13 -4.05 5.19
C SER A 261 -12.35 -2.70 4.49
N LEU A 262 -11.66 -1.63 4.93
CA LEU A 262 -11.73 -0.29 4.33
C LEU A 262 -11.08 -0.27 2.94
N ARG A 263 -9.85 -0.81 2.80
CA ARG A 263 -9.17 -0.86 1.50
C ARG A 263 -9.94 -1.71 0.49
N LEU A 264 -10.54 -2.86 0.94
CA LEU A 264 -11.34 -3.74 0.09
C LEU A 264 -12.56 -2.98 -0.48
N GLU A 265 -13.29 -2.23 0.37
CA GLU A 265 -14.39 -1.36 -0.08
C GLU A 265 -13.91 -0.28 -1.05
N ALA A 266 -12.72 0.27 -0.82
CA ALA A 266 -12.10 1.25 -1.70
C ALA A 266 -11.56 0.67 -3.01
N GLY A 267 -11.60 -0.66 -3.21
CA GLY A 267 -11.10 -1.30 -4.42
C GLY A 267 -9.56 -1.29 -4.56
N LEU A 268 -8.84 -0.98 -3.46
CA LEU A 268 -7.38 -0.90 -3.45
C LEU A 268 -6.77 -2.30 -3.29
N PRO A 269 -5.84 -2.70 -4.18
CA PRO A 269 -5.23 -4.03 -4.12
C PRO A 269 -4.33 -4.17 -2.89
N LEU A 270 -4.14 -5.41 -2.45
CA LEU A 270 -3.17 -5.80 -1.44
C LEU A 270 -2.09 -6.63 -2.09
N TYR A 271 -0.83 -6.18 -1.99
CA TYR A 271 0.30 -6.95 -2.48
C TYR A 271 0.43 -8.31 -1.79
N GLY A 272 0.83 -9.32 -2.53
CA GLY A 272 0.87 -10.72 -2.09
C GLY A 272 -0.46 -11.46 -2.21
N HIS A 273 -1.57 -10.75 -2.49
CA HIS A 273 -2.91 -11.30 -2.63
C HIS A 273 -3.56 -10.92 -3.97
N ASP A 274 -3.83 -9.62 -4.17
CA ASP A 274 -4.48 -9.10 -5.38
C ASP A 274 -3.49 -8.82 -6.51
N ILE A 275 -2.24 -8.56 -6.18
CA ILE A 275 -1.11 -8.35 -7.08
C ILE A 275 0.12 -9.06 -6.54
N THR A 276 0.92 -9.62 -7.45
CA THR A 276 2.14 -10.39 -7.17
C THR A 276 3.10 -10.26 -8.35
N GLU A 277 4.27 -10.86 -8.27
CA GLU A 277 5.25 -10.91 -9.36
C GLU A 277 4.74 -11.65 -10.63
N ASP A 278 3.69 -12.46 -10.51
CA ASP A 278 3.04 -13.13 -11.63
C ASP A 278 1.93 -12.27 -12.27
N THR A 279 1.69 -11.07 -11.75
CA THR A 279 0.57 -10.20 -12.14
C THR A 279 1.08 -9.00 -12.92
N ASP A 280 0.59 -8.80 -14.15
CA ASP A 280 0.88 -7.57 -14.91
C ASP A 280 -0.10 -6.43 -14.58
N PRO A 281 0.30 -5.16 -14.77
CA PRO A 281 -0.53 -3.99 -14.45
C PRO A 281 -1.84 -3.90 -15.24
N VAL A 282 -1.94 -4.51 -16.41
CA VAL A 282 -3.14 -4.47 -17.27
C VAL A 282 -4.18 -5.42 -16.74
N SER A 283 -3.77 -6.66 -16.45
CA SER A 283 -4.60 -7.67 -15.79
C SER A 283 -5.08 -7.22 -14.41
N ALA A 284 -4.20 -6.51 -13.67
CA ALA A 284 -4.49 -5.99 -12.34
C ALA A 284 -5.44 -4.78 -12.32
N ASP A 285 -5.86 -4.25 -13.48
CA ASP A 285 -6.62 -3.01 -13.60
C ASP A 285 -5.90 -1.78 -12.98
N LEU A 286 -4.56 -1.77 -13.10
CA LEU A 286 -3.66 -0.70 -12.63
C LEU A 286 -3.09 0.13 -13.80
N GLY A 287 -3.75 0.09 -14.95
CA GLY A 287 -3.33 0.82 -16.15
C GLY A 287 -3.16 2.33 -15.95
N PHE A 288 -3.77 2.91 -14.91
CA PHE A 288 -3.61 4.32 -14.55
C PHE A 288 -2.19 4.65 -14.05
N ALA A 289 -1.46 3.67 -13.49
CA ALA A 289 -0.06 3.82 -13.08
C ALA A 289 0.89 3.92 -14.28
N LEU A 290 0.47 3.41 -15.44
CA LEU A 290 1.18 3.46 -16.71
C LEU A 290 0.79 4.74 -17.47
N THR A 291 1.49 5.85 -17.28
CA THR A 291 1.14 7.09 -18.01
C THR A 291 1.26 6.89 -19.51
N LYS A 292 0.43 7.61 -20.31
CA LYS A 292 0.48 7.50 -21.77
C LYS A 292 1.89 7.69 -22.32
N LYS A 293 2.58 8.73 -21.84
CA LYS A 293 3.96 9.03 -22.23
C LYS A 293 4.89 7.82 -22.00
N ARG A 294 4.86 7.25 -20.78
CA ARG A 294 5.73 6.13 -20.41
C ARG A 294 5.41 4.83 -21.17
N ARG A 295 4.14 4.60 -21.51
CA ARG A 295 3.75 3.47 -22.38
C ARG A 295 4.28 3.61 -23.80
N GLU A 296 4.32 4.84 -24.35
CA GLU A 296 4.78 5.11 -25.71
C GLU A 296 6.32 5.15 -25.80
N GLU A 297 6.99 5.72 -24.82
CA GLU A 297 8.46 5.86 -24.79
C GLU A 297 9.16 4.57 -24.36
N GLY A 298 8.55 3.78 -23.48
CA GLY A 298 9.16 2.59 -22.91
C GLY A 298 10.36 2.91 -22.01
N GLY A 299 11.37 2.02 -22.04
CA GLY A 299 12.63 2.23 -21.31
C GLY A 299 12.55 1.98 -19.81
N TRP A 300 11.53 1.25 -19.34
CA TRP A 300 11.40 0.79 -17.97
C TRP A 300 11.32 -0.74 -17.90
N MET A 301 11.71 -1.30 -16.80
CA MET A 301 11.78 -2.74 -16.57
C MET A 301 10.43 -3.42 -16.82
N GLY A 302 10.40 -4.47 -17.65
CA GLY A 302 9.18 -5.18 -18.02
C GLY A 302 8.32 -4.50 -19.10
N HIS A 303 8.72 -3.34 -19.63
CA HIS A 303 7.93 -2.60 -20.63
C HIS A 303 7.48 -3.46 -21.82
N GLU A 304 8.39 -4.24 -22.44
CA GLU A 304 8.05 -5.04 -23.62
C GLU A 304 7.00 -6.11 -23.34
N ALA A 305 7.03 -6.71 -22.15
CA ALA A 305 6.06 -7.71 -21.72
C ALA A 305 4.69 -7.07 -21.50
N VAL A 306 4.64 -5.95 -20.80
CA VAL A 306 3.39 -5.20 -20.55
C VAL A 306 2.82 -4.63 -21.84
N ALA A 307 3.67 -4.15 -22.78
CA ALA A 307 3.21 -3.66 -24.08
C ALA A 307 2.52 -4.74 -24.91
N ARG A 308 2.99 -6.00 -24.83
CA ARG A 308 2.30 -7.16 -25.45
C ARG A 308 0.91 -7.37 -24.85
N VAL A 309 0.80 -7.34 -23.52
CA VAL A 309 -0.52 -7.50 -22.86
C VAL A 309 -1.46 -6.34 -23.20
N LEU A 310 -0.94 -5.10 -23.33
CA LEU A 310 -1.74 -3.95 -23.79
C LEU A 310 -2.24 -4.12 -25.24
N ALA A 311 -1.45 -4.71 -26.12
CA ALA A 311 -1.80 -4.92 -27.53
C ALA A 311 -2.78 -6.09 -27.73
N ASP A 312 -2.55 -7.21 -27.06
CA ASP A 312 -3.30 -8.46 -27.23
C ASP A 312 -4.56 -8.53 -26.34
N GLY A 313 -4.58 -7.73 -25.27
CA GLY A 313 -5.53 -7.78 -24.16
C GLY A 313 -5.15 -8.86 -23.12
N PRO A 314 -5.50 -8.65 -21.85
CA PRO A 314 -5.20 -9.61 -20.79
C PRO A 314 -6.12 -10.83 -20.89
N VAL A 315 -5.60 -12.02 -20.56
CA VAL A 315 -6.38 -13.27 -20.51
C VAL A 315 -7.40 -13.24 -19.38
N GLN A 316 -7.00 -12.72 -18.22
CA GLN A 316 -7.84 -12.49 -17.05
C GLN A 316 -7.75 -11.05 -16.61
N LYS A 317 -8.80 -10.56 -15.95
CA LYS A 317 -8.86 -9.21 -15.42
C LYS A 317 -9.34 -9.22 -13.97
N ARG A 318 -8.72 -8.39 -13.13
CA ARG A 318 -9.18 -8.15 -11.77
C ARG A 318 -10.48 -7.36 -11.79
N VAL A 319 -11.48 -7.89 -11.08
CA VAL A 319 -12.82 -7.32 -10.96
C VAL A 319 -13.29 -7.32 -9.52
N GLY A 320 -14.27 -6.47 -9.21
CA GLY A 320 -15.05 -6.56 -7.99
C GLY A 320 -16.16 -7.59 -8.14
N LEU A 321 -16.50 -8.29 -7.07
CA LEU A 321 -17.64 -9.19 -6.96
C LEU A 321 -18.52 -8.79 -5.78
N GLN A 322 -19.81 -8.62 -6.00
CA GLN A 322 -20.83 -8.58 -4.95
C GLN A 322 -21.45 -9.97 -4.82
N ILE A 323 -21.41 -10.54 -3.61
CA ILE A 323 -21.84 -11.91 -3.35
C ILE A 323 -23.15 -11.89 -2.58
N GLU A 324 -24.09 -12.75 -2.96
CA GLU A 324 -25.39 -12.86 -2.27
C GLU A 324 -25.28 -13.55 -0.91
N GLY A 325 -26.14 -13.14 0.01
CA GLY A 325 -26.20 -13.68 1.37
C GLY A 325 -25.29 -12.96 2.36
N ARG A 326 -24.77 -13.69 3.37
CA ARG A 326 -23.94 -13.12 4.45
C ARG A 326 -22.57 -13.76 4.59
N MET A 327 -22.29 -14.83 3.85
CA MET A 327 -21.00 -15.53 3.95
C MET A 327 -20.00 -14.91 2.99
N PRO A 328 -18.90 -14.32 3.48
CA PRO A 328 -17.85 -13.82 2.60
C PRO A 328 -17.09 -14.97 1.98
N ALA A 329 -16.70 -14.80 0.70
CA ALA A 329 -15.65 -15.58 0.10
C ALA A 329 -14.31 -15.16 0.72
N ARG A 330 -13.33 -16.06 0.67
CA ARG A 330 -11.96 -15.79 1.09
C ARG A 330 -11.04 -16.02 -0.10
N GLU A 331 -9.84 -15.55 0.02
CA GLU A 331 -8.79 -15.83 -0.94
C GLU A 331 -8.77 -17.32 -1.35
N GLY A 332 -8.51 -17.58 -2.62
CA GLY A 332 -8.49 -18.92 -3.20
C GLY A 332 -9.86 -19.48 -3.57
N ALA A 333 -10.98 -18.86 -3.16
CA ALA A 333 -12.31 -19.30 -3.56
C ALA A 333 -12.48 -19.27 -5.08
N LEU A 334 -13.04 -20.35 -5.65
CA LEU A 334 -13.18 -20.47 -7.09
C LEU A 334 -14.42 -19.74 -7.59
N VAL A 335 -14.29 -19.13 -8.77
CA VAL A 335 -15.38 -18.42 -9.46
C VAL A 335 -15.83 -19.23 -10.67
N TYR A 336 -17.14 -19.37 -10.86
CA TYR A 336 -17.75 -20.23 -11.87
C TYR A 336 -18.78 -19.48 -12.72
N LEU A 337 -18.92 -19.96 -13.96
CA LEU A 337 -20.07 -19.70 -14.81
C LEU A 337 -20.66 -21.06 -15.22
N GLY A 338 -21.79 -21.44 -14.62
CA GLY A 338 -22.30 -22.81 -14.70
C GLY A 338 -21.26 -23.81 -14.16
N ASP A 339 -20.89 -24.82 -14.93
CA ASP A 339 -19.89 -25.81 -14.49
C ASP A 339 -18.44 -25.43 -14.81
N LYS A 340 -18.23 -24.34 -15.55
CA LYS A 340 -16.89 -23.91 -15.93
C LYS A 340 -16.31 -22.99 -14.85
N GLN A 341 -15.13 -23.32 -14.32
CA GLN A 341 -14.33 -22.38 -13.56
C GLN A 341 -13.82 -21.28 -14.49
N VAL A 342 -14.07 -20.01 -14.10
CA VAL A 342 -13.71 -18.82 -14.88
C VAL A 342 -12.83 -17.85 -14.11
N GLY A 343 -12.51 -18.15 -12.84
CA GLY A 343 -11.67 -17.26 -12.04
C GLY A 343 -11.39 -17.75 -10.64
N ARG A 344 -10.76 -16.86 -9.85
CA ARG A 344 -10.40 -17.10 -8.45
C ARG A 344 -10.44 -15.77 -7.67
N VAL A 345 -10.95 -15.81 -6.45
CA VAL A 345 -10.94 -14.71 -5.50
C VAL A 345 -9.53 -14.51 -4.94
N THR A 346 -9.08 -13.25 -4.89
CA THR A 346 -7.78 -12.85 -4.33
C THR A 346 -7.94 -12.14 -2.98
N SER A 347 -9.00 -11.35 -2.82
CA SER A 347 -9.36 -10.74 -1.54
C SER A 347 -10.87 -10.83 -1.33
N GLY A 348 -11.31 -11.03 -0.10
CA GLY A 348 -12.74 -11.05 0.15
C GLY A 348 -13.11 -10.96 1.61
N GLY A 349 -14.20 -10.22 1.86
CA GLY A 349 -14.67 -9.92 3.21
C GLY A 349 -16.14 -9.55 3.23
N PHE A 350 -16.61 -9.23 4.43
CA PHE A 350 -17.90 -8.59 4.62
C PHE A 350 -17.68 -7.08 4.65
N SER A 351 -18.39 -6.35 3.81
CA SER A 351 -18.39 -4.88 3.80
C SER A 351 -19.35 -4.37 4.88
N PRO A 352 -18.85 -3.70 5.94
CA PRO A 352 -19.73 -3.09 6.93
C PRO A 352 -20.58 -1.96 6.35
N THR A 353 -20.02 -1.17 5.40
CA THR A 353 -20.75 -0.05 4.77
C THR A 353 -21.89 -0.53 3.88
N LEU A 354 -21.71 -1.61 3.11
CA LEU A 354 -22.70 -2.15 2.18
C LEU A 354 -23.56 -3.25 2.78
N GLU A 355 -23.25 -3.70 4.01
CA GLU A 355 -23.90 -4.79 4.74
C GLU A 355 -23.99 -6.09 3.92
N ARG A 356 -22.96 -6.38 3.10
CA ARG A 356 -22.90 -7.57 2.25
C ARG A 356 -21.48 -8.06 2.03
N PRO A 357 -21.29 -9.32 1.63
CA PRO A 357 -20.00 -9.81 1.19
C PRO A 357 -19.60 -9.19 -0.15
N ILE A 358 -18.32 -8.77 -0.22
CA ILE A 358 -17.64 -8.32 -1.43
C ILE A 358 -16.31 -9.05 -1.59
N ALA A 359 -15.80 -9.12 -2.81
CA ALA A 359 -14.50 -9.72 -3.09
C ALA A 359 -13.84 -9.07 -4.32
N MET A 360 -12.52 -9.16 -4.40
CA MET A 360 -11.76 -8.98 -5.62
C MET A 360 -11.41 -10.36 -6.18
N ALA A 361 -11.41 -10.49 -7.49
CA ALA A 361 -11.11 -11.75 -8.16
C ALA A 361 -10.50 -11.49 -9.53
N TYR A 362 -9.65 -12.39 -9.99
CA TYR A 362 -9.32 -12.47 -11.41
C TYR A 362 -10.33 -13.40 -12.09
N VAL A 363 -10.91 -12.93 -13.17
CA VAL A 363 -11.84 -13.71 -14.01
C VAL A 363 -11.42 -13.63 -15.47
N ASP A 364 -11.80 -14.66 -16.27
CA ASP A 364 -11.62 -14.63 -17.72
C ASP A 364 -12.09 -13.28 -18.27
N THR A 365 -11.29 -12.57 -19.07
CA THR A 365 -11.59 -11.21 -19.55
C THR A 365 -12.96 -11.12 -20.25
N ALA A 366 -13.38 -12.16 -20.95
CA ALA A 366 -14.70 -12.25 -21.55
C ALA A 366 -15.88 -12.28 -20.53
N ARG A 367 -15.59 -12.32 -19.23
CA ARG A 367 -16.55 -12.36 -18.13
C ARG A 367 -16.37 -11.19 -17.14
N ALA A 368 -15.48 -10.26 -17.44
CA ALA A 368 -15.14 -9.14 -16.58
C ALA A 368 -16.10 -7.93 -16.71
N GLU A 369 -17.10 -8.00 -17.57
CA GLU A 369 -18.07 -6.89 -17.76
C GLU A 369 -18.96 -6.72 -16.53
N GLU A 370 -19.15 -5.48 -16.09
CA GLU A 370 -20.06 -5.14 -14.99
C GLU A 370 -21.45 -5.73 -15.18
N GLY A 371 -22.02 -6.28 -14.11
CA GLY A 371 -23.34 -6.89 -14.14
C GLY A 371 -23.35 -8.36 -14.56
N THR A 372 -22.21 -8.94 -14.99
CA THR A 372 -22.12 -10.36 -15.33
C THR A 372 -22.44 -11.21 -14.10
N ASP A 373 -23.40 -12.14 -14.27
CA ASP A 373 -23.79 -13.10 -13.24
C ASP A 373 -22.77 -14.27 -13.21
N LEU A 374 -22.23 -14.52 -12.04
CA LEU A 374 -21.26 -15.57 -11.74
C LEU A 374 -21.66 -16.31 -10.45
N GLU A 375 -20.90 -17.32 -10.09
CA GLU A 375 -21.04 -18.02 -8.81
C GLU A 375 -19.69 -18.12 -8.13
N VAL A 376 -19.64 -17.96 -6.81
CA VAL A 376 -18.43 -18.12 -6.01
C VAL A 376 -18.58 -19.33 -5.08
N GLU A 377 -17.61 -20.21 -5.05
CA GLU A 377 -17.62 -21.36 -4.18
C GLU A 377 -17.18 -20.98 -2.75
N VAL A 378 -18.11 -21.07 -1.81
CA VAL A 378 -17.88 -20.83 -0.39
C VAL A 378 -18.30 -22.07 0.41
N ARG A 379 -17.36 -22.72 1.12
CA ARG A 379 -17.62 -23.93 1.91
C ARG A 379 -18.36 -25.01 1.10
N LYS A 380 -17.92 -25.28 -0.12
CA LYS A 380 -18.51 -26.26 -1.06
C LYS A 380 -19.93 -25.91 -1.54
N LYS A 381 -20.38 -24.67 -1.36
CA LYS A 381 -21.63 -24.16 -1.90
C LYS A 381 -21.33 -23.07 -2.91
N ARG A 382 -22.01 -23.06 -4.03
CA ARG A 382 -21.95 -21.97 -5.00
C ARG A 382 -22.96 -20.90 -4.60
N LEU A 383 -22.45 -19.72 -4.33
CA LEU A 383 -23.26 -18.54 -3.99
C LEU A 383 -23.33 -17.64 -5.23
N PRO A 384 -24.53 -17.15 -5.59
CA PRO A 384 -24.64 -16.18 -6.67
C PRO A 384 -23.78 -14.94 -6.38
N ALA A 385 -23.11 -14.45 -7.41
CA ALA A 385 -22.29 -13.27 -7.37
C ALA A 385 -22.46 -12.47 -8.65
N LYS A 386 -22.21 -11.17 -8.59
CA LYS A 386 -22.28 -10.28 -9.74
C LYS A 386 -21.01 -9.47 -9.84
N VAL A 387 -20.47 -9.37 -11.07
CA VAL A 387 -19.34 -8.47 -11.33
C VAL A 387 -19.77 -7.04 -11.06
N ALA A 388 -18.99 -6.32 -10.29
CA ALA A 388 -19.24 -4.95 -9.88
C ALA A 388 -18.00 -4.07 -10.15
N ASN A 389 -18.24 -2.80 -10.43
CA ASN A 389 -17.17 -1.81 -10.51
C ASN A 389 -16.50 -1.59 -9.16
N MET A 390 -15.23 -1.26 -9.21
CA MET A 390 -14.47 -0.78 -8.07
C MET A 390 -14.17 0.73 -8.27
N PRO A 391 -14.19 1.53 -7.21
CA PRO A 391 -14.39 1.14 -5.81
C PRO A 391 -15.82 0.71 -5.51
N PHE A 392 -16.02 -0.21 -4.55
CA PHE A 392 -17.36 -0.61 -4.08
C PHE A 392 -18.07 0.51 -3.31
N VAL A 393 -17.29 1.29 -2.57
CA VAL A 393 -17.70 2.52 -1.87
C VAL A 393 -16.92 3.69 -2.49
N PRO A 394 -17.59 4.75 -2.96
CA PRO A 394 -16.93 5.87 -3.61
C PRO A 394 -15.85 6.52 -2.75
N HIS A 395 -14.71 6.86 -3.37
CA HIS A 395 -13.64 7.59 -2.70
C HIS A 395 -14.07 9.02 -2.32
N ARG A 396 -13.63 9.47 -1.15
CA ARG A 396 -13.91 10.80 -0.59
C ARG A 396 -12.66 11.67 -0.47
N TYR A 397 -11.65 11.43 -1.30
CA TYR A 397 -10.41 12.20 -1.30
C TYR A 397 -10.65 13.69 -1.56
N HIS A 398 -9.97 14.55 -0.81
CA HIS A 398 -10.02 16.00 -1.04
C HIS A 398 -9.17 16.37 -2.27
N ARG A 399 -9.82 16.75 -3.38
CA ARG A 399 -9.16 17.09 -4.66
C ARG A 399 -9.10 18.59 -4.95
N GLY A 400 -9.42 19.43 -3.95
CA GLY A 400 -9.57 20.88 -4.12
C GLY A 400 -10.96 21.25 -4.71
N LYS A 401 -11.13 22.56 -4.93
CA LYS A 401 -12.36 23.10 -5.58
C LYS A 401 -12.19 23.18 -7.08
#